data_bd7729bd7ba74c834472a8c80781fd03
#
_entry.id   bd7729bd7ba74c834472a8c80781fd03
#
_cell.length_a   1.000
_cell.length_b   1.000
_cell.length_c   1.000
_cell.angle_alpha   90.00
_cell.angle_beta   90.00
_cell.angle_gamma   90.00
#
_symmetry.space_group_name_H-M   'P 1'
#
loop_
_entity.id
_entity.type
_entity.pdbx_description
1 polymer ?
#
loop_
_entity_poly.entity_id
_entity_poly.type
_entity_poly.pdbx_seq_one_letter_code
_entity_poly.pdbx_strand_id
1 'polypeptide(L)'
;LHVTGTSGEFEGGSYPQAIINLGKDLNVPVVDMTSLTKELYDSLGASETVNLHAWTSSKPESVDNTHTNIWGGTYNAYLVTKTIKELNVAGLAEHIIDAKAPTKSDVLKSNPDYKESEYSNDLKDSELWANAGIFKGTVFGNVGGNDKIASKFKLESLDNGNINIAVNGAGKIASTADGIAMYYYRVPANSNFTITAKATVNSFTSNDQVSFGLMARDDMYIDQNNNNTLGDYVAAGPLKLTKKGSVWNCFARKSGALTQGGTCTNEIKAGETYNLKIESNTDGYACTFGNEETI
;
A
#
# COMPACT_ATOMS: atom_id res chain seq x y z
N LEU A 1 6.01 -10.88 16.41
CA LEU A 1 7.44 -10.51 16.30
C LEU A 1 8.11 -10.78 17.61
N HIS A 2 8.89 -11.82 17.66
CA HIS A 2 9.68 -12.12 18.82
C HIS A 2 11.03 -11.42 18.65
N VAL A 3 11.30 -10.43 19.48
CA VAL A 3 12.66 -9.88 19.57
C VAL A 3 13.50 -10.94 20.29
N THR A 4 14.08 -11.84 19.52
CA THR A 4 15.13 -12.69 20.06
C THR A 4 16.36 -11.82 20.23
N GLY A 5 16.91 -11.74 21.41
CA GLY A 5 18.10 -10.95 21.71
C GLY A 5 19.39 -11.46 21.09
N THR A 6 19.29 -12.12 19.93
CA THR A 6 20.44 -12.67 19.18
C THR A 6 21.02 -11.68 18.18
N SER A 7 20.26 -10.65 17.77
CA SER A 7 20.81 -9.56 16.96
C SER A 7 21.55 -8.57 17.87
N GLY A 8 22.84 -8.59 17.85
CA GLY A 8 23.68 -7.74 18.67
C GLY A 8 24.55 -8.48 19.67
N GLU A 9 24.70 -9.79 19.50
CA GLU A 9 25.71 -10.59 20.22
C GLU A 9 27.08 -10.39 19.57
N PHE A 10 28.12 -10.42 20.42
CA PHE A 10 29.51 -10.33 20.02
C PHE A 10 30.33 -11.28 20.89
N GLU A 11 31.58 -11.51 20.55
CA GLU A 11 32.49 -12.32 21.39
C GLU A 11 32.59 -11.68 22.77
N GLY A 12 32.08 -12.39 23.80
CA GLY A 12 32.05 -11.93 25.19
C GLY A 12 30.68 -11.45 25.69
N GLY A 13 29.59 -11.55 24.91
CA GLY A 13 28.22 -11.27 25.36
C GLY A 13 27.33 -10.59 24.33
N SER A 14 26.31 -9.93 24.82
CA SER A 14 25.37 -9.14 23.99
C SER A 14 25.57 -7.66 24.20
N TYR A 15 25.29 -6.84 23.16
CA TYR A 15 25.33 -5.39 23.27
C TYR A 15 24.42 -4.84 24.39
N PRO A 16 23.14 -5.27 24.54
CA PRO A 16 22.32 -4.82 25.64
C PRO A 16 22.95 -5.05 27.01
N GLN A 17 23.53 -6.26 27.26
CA GLN A 17 24.18 -6.56 28.54
C GLN A 17 25.43 -5.73 28.76
N ALA A 18 26.22 -5.47 27.71
CA ALA A 18 27.40 -4.61 27.81
C ALA A 18 27.02 -3.16 28.20
N ILE A 19 25.94 -2.62 27.63
CA ILE A 19 25.41 -1.29 27.97
C ILE A 19 24.95 -1.24 29.42
N ILE A 20 24.22 -2.25 29.89
CA ILE A 20 23.77 -2.36 31.27
C ILE A 20 24.97 -2.42 32.24
N ASN A 21 25.97 -3.21 31.93
CA ASN A 21 27.17 -3.32 32.76
C ASN A 21 27.94 -2.00 32.79
N LEU A 22 28.14 -1.37 31.66
CA LEU A 22 28.80 -0.06 31.57
C LEU A 22 28.06 1.02 32.39
N GLY A 23 26.74 1.02 32.32
CA GLY A 23 25.91 1.94 33.13
C GLY A 23 26.13 1.73 34.63
N LYS A 24 26.22 0.46 35.07
CA LYS A 24 26.54 0.15 36.47
C LYS A 24 27.94 0.61 36.85
N ASP A 25 28.95 0.32 36.03
CA ASP A 25 30.34 0.67 36.27
C ASP A 25 30.54 2.18 36.35
N LEU A 26 29.83 2.93 35.55
CA LEU A 26 29.90 4.39 35.51
C LEU A 26 28.88 5.08 36.41
N ASN A 27 28.04 4.34 37.10
CA ASN A 27 26.91 4.85 37.90
C ASN A 27 25.98 5.78 37.07
N VAL A 28 25.69 5.38 35.83
CA VAL A 28 24.80 6.09 34.91
C VAL A 28 23.48 5.29 34.77
N PRO A 29 22.31 5.92 34.92
CA PRO A 29 21.04 5.27 34.71
C PRO A 29 20.92 4.71 33.28
N VAL A 30 20.42 3.49 33.13
CA VAL A 30 20.20 2.84 31.83
C VAL A 30 18.72 2.53 31.67
N VAL A 31 18.15 2.93 30.55
CA VAL A 31 16.82 2.51 30.10
C VAL A 31 16.99 1.29 29.20
N ASP A 32 16.67 0.11 29.71
CA ASP A 32 16.78 -1.14 28.96
C ASP A 32 15.59 -1.31 28.01
N MET A 33 15.66 -0.65 26.86
CA MET A 33 14.61 -0.72 25.84
C MET A 33 14.46 -2.12 25.25
N THR A 34 15.49 -2.96 25.29
CA THR A 34 15.40 -4.34 24.79
C THR A 34 14.42 -5.17 25.62
N SER A 35 14.55 -5.12 26.94
CA SER A 35 13.62 -5.81 27.84
C SER A 35 12.23 -5.20 27.80
N LEU A 36 12.12 -3.87 27.82
CA LEU A 36 10.85 -3.15 27.84
C LEU A 36 10.02 -3.39 26.57
N THR A 37 10.65 -3.33 25.40
CA THR A 37 9.94 -3.60 24.12
C THR A 37 9.59 -5.08 24.00
N LYS A 38 10.43 -5.97 24.50
CA LYS A 38 10.12 -7.40 24.54
C LYS A 38 8.86 -7.66 25.38
N GLU A 39 8.79 -7.13 26.59
CA GLU A 39 7.61 -7.25 27.46
C GLU A 39 6.34 -6.69 26.79
N LEU A 40 6.45 -5.53 26.13
CA LEU A 40 5.35 -4.94 25.38
C LEU A 40 4.88 -5.87 24.28
N TYR A 41 5.77 -6.38 23.45
CA TYR A 41 5.43 -7.23 22.31
C TYR A 41 4.88 -8.58 22.75
N ASP A 42 5.46 -9.17 23.81
CA ASP A 42 4.93 -10.42 24.38
C ASP A 42 3.51 -10.21 24.95
N SER A 43 3.23 -9.07 25.54
CA SER A 43 1.89 -8.74 26.08
C SER A 43 0.84 -8.51 25.00
N LEU A 44 1.23 -7.95 23.86
CA LEU A 44 0.35 -7.69 22.72
C LEU A 44 0.13 -8.94 21.86
N GLY A 45 1.11 -9.82 21.83
CA GLY A 45 1.11 -10.96 20.90
C GLY A 45 1.43 -10.56 19.45
N ALA A 46 1.62 -11.57 18.60
CA ALA A 46 2.11 -11.36 17.23
C ALA A 46 1.15 -10.51 16.36
N SER A 47 -0.15 -10.72 16.49
CA SER A 47 -1.16 -10.02 15.68
C SER A 47 -1.25 -8.52 15.97
N GLU A 48 -1.10 -8.12 17.24
CA GLU A 48 -1.20 -6.72 17.61
C GLU A 48 0.15 -6.00 17.49
N THR A 49 1.27 -6.71 17.72
CA THR A 49 2.60 -6.13 17.63
C THR A 49 2.90 -5.57 16.23
N VAL A 50 2.39 -6.20 15.17
CA VAL A 50 2.57 -5.72 13.80
C VAL A 50 2.03 -4.30 13.59
N ASN A 51 1.02 -3.90 14.35
CA ASN A 51 0.44 -2.55 14.29
C ASN A 51 1.37 -1.46 14.84
N LEU A 52 2.46 -1.82 15.50
CA LEU A 52 3.49 -0.89 15.99
C LEU A 52 4.63 -0.68 15.00
N HIS A 53 4.68 -1.43 13.93
CA HIS A 53 5.75 -1.42 12.96
C HIS A 53 5.37 -0.70 11.66
N ALA A 54 6.38 -0.20 10.96
CA ALA A 54 6.22 0.32 9.62
C ALA A 54 5.93 -0.82 8.62
N TRP A 55 5.36 -0.46 7.48
CA TRP A 55 5.12 -1.38 6.39
C TRP A 55 6.07 -1.07 5.25
N THR A 56 6.74 -2.08 4.71
CA THR A 56 7.76 -1.90 3.67
C THR A 56 7.18 -1.67 2.28
N SER A 57 5.89 -1.94 2.12
CA SER A 57 5.17 -1.76 0.87
C SER A 57 3.68 -1.57 1.15
N SER A 58 2.90 -1.35 0.12
CA SER A 58 1.45 -1.38 0.17
C SER A 58 0.83 -2.72 0.61
N LYS A 59 1.65 -3.72 0.89
CA LYS A 59 1.19 -5.05 1.32
C LYS A 59 1.09 -5.12 2.83
N PRO A 60 -0.11 -5.37 3.38
CA PRO A 60 -0.33 -5.55 4.81
C PRO A 60 0.54 -6.66 5.44
N GLU A 61 0.95 -7.65 4.67
CA GLU A 61 1.79 -8.77 5.12
C GLU A 61 3.29 -8.44 5.20
N SER A 62 3.70 -7.30 4.64
CA SER A 62 5.11 -6.90 4.59
C SER A 62 5.45 -5.91 5.69
N VAL A 63 5.54 -6.41 6.92
CA VAL A 63 5.94 -5.61 8.07
C VAL A 63 7.45 -5.41 8.06
N ASP A 64 7.89 -4.19 8.25
CA ASP A 64 9.29 -3.88 8.55
C ASP A 64 9.61 -4.27 9.99
N ASN A 65 10.45 -5.27 10.17
CA ASN A 65 10.80 -5.76 11.49
C ASN A 65 11.78 -4.84 12.24
N THR A 66 12.27 -3.79 11.60
CA THR A 66 13.30 -2.90 12.14
C THR A 66 12.73 -1.55 12.56
N HIS A 67 11.82 -1.00 11.77
CA HIS A 67 11.32 0.34 11.99
C HIS A 67 9.91 0.33 12.59
N THR A 68 9.70 1.16 13.59
CA THR A 68 8.38 1.40 14.16
C THR A 68 7.64 2.48 13.39
N ASN A 69 6.30 2.40 13.39
CA ASN A 69 5.44 3.49 12.97
C ASN A 69 5.22 4.48 14.14
N ILE A 70 4.34 5.46 13.96
CA ILE A 70 4.04 6.47 14.99
C ILE A 70 3.53 5.85 16.31
N TRP A 71 2.80 4.75 16.25
CA TRP A 71 2.29 4.05 17.42
C TRP A 71 3.42 3.41 18.21
N GLY A 72 4.29 2.66 17.52
CA GLY A 72 5.46 2.05 18.13
C GLY A 72 6.42 3.11 18.66
N GLY A 73 6.64 4.19 17.92
CA GLY A 73 7.43 5.34 18.37
C GLY A 73 6.86 5.98 19.65
N THR A 74 5.53 6.15 19.72
CA THR A 74 4.87 6.71 20.91
C THR A 74 4.94 5.77 22.11
N TYR A 75 4.77 4.46 21.90
CA TYR A 75 4.98 3.49 22.98
C TYR A 75 6.43 3.47 23.46
N ASN A 76 7.39 3.53 22.54
CA ASN A 76 8.81 3.61 22.93
C ASN A 76 9.10 4.87 23.76
N ALA A 77 8.57 6.02 23.36
CA ALA A 77 8.69 7.26 24.12
C ALA A 77 8.05 7.14 25.53
N TYR A 78 6.88 6.51 25.62
CA TYR A 78 6.23 6.22 26.90
C TYR A 78 7.10 5.31 27.78
N LEU A 79 7.63 4.23 27.25
CA LEU A 79 8.50 3.32 28.02
C LEU A 79 9.75 4.02 28.55
N VAL A 80 10.36 4.87 27.72
CA VAL A 80 11.54 5.68 28.14
C VAL A 80 11.15 6.64 29.25
N THR A 81 10.11 7.44 29.09
CA THR A 81 9.69 8.44 30.07
C THR A 81 9.23 7.81 31.39
N LYS A 82 8.49 6.70 31.31
CA LYS A 82 8.12 5.90 32.48
C LYS A 82 9.35 5.44 33.26
N THR A 83 10.32 4.85 32.58
CA THR A 83 11.54 4.34 33.20
C THR A 83 12.40 5.46 33.79
N ILE A 84 12.53 6.61 33.12
CA ILE A 84 13.23 7.78 33.66
C ILE A 84 12.58 8.22 35.00
N LYS A 85 11.25 8.20 35.06
CA LYS A 85 10.51 8.55 36.29
C LYS A 85 10.70 7.51 37.38
N GLU A 86 10.62 6.22 37.05
CA GLU A 86 10.83 5.11 38.00
C GLU A 86 12.26 5.07 38.55
N LEU A 87 13.25 5.35 37.71
CA LEU A 87 14.65 5.45 38.12
C LEU A 87 14.97 6.76 38.84
N ASN A 88 14.02 7.69 38.94
CA ASN A 88 14.18 9.01 39.50
C ASN A 88 15.43 9.74 38.96
N VAL A 89 15.61 9.74 37.64
CA VAL A 89 16.80 10.34 37.01
C VAL A 89 16.80 11.84 37.25
N ALA A 90 17.78 12.32 38.04
CA ALA A 90 17.91 13.72 38.41
C ALA A 90 17.98 14.68 37.22
N GLY A 91 17.25 15.78 37.25
CA GLY A 91 17.17 16.75 36.15
C GLY A 91 16.23 16.33 35.02
N LEU A 92 15.64 15.14 35.04
CA LEU A 92 14.70 14.67 34.03
C LEU A 92 13.36 14.22 34.62
N ALA A 93 13.39 13.46 35.70
CA ALA A 93 12.19 12.83 36.27
C ALA A 93 11.11 13.87 36.71
N GLU A 94 11.53 15.01 37.21
CA GLU A 94 10.65 16.10 37.64
C GLU A 94 9.92 16.81 36.49
N HIS A 95 10.40 16.67 35.26
CA HIS A 95 9.79 17.27 34.10
C HIS A 95 8.78 16.32 33.40
N ILE A 96 8.67 15.09 33.85
CA ILE A 96 7.71 14.12 33.28
C ILE A 96 6.36 14.28 33.95
N ILE A 97 5.40 14.85 33.25
CA ILE A 97 4.07 15.20 33.74
C ILE A 97 3.13 14.00 33.74
N ASP A 98 3.12 13.22 32.69
CA ASP A 98 2.24 12.05 32.53
C ASP A 98 3.05 10.79 32.14
N ALA A 99 2.70 9.69 32.79
CA ALA A 99 3.34 8.39 32.58
C ALA A 99 2.30 7.30 32.27
N LYS A 100 1.19 7.64 31.62
CA LYS A 100 0.21 6.65 31.16
C LYS A 100 0.60 6.13 29.77
N ALA A 101 0.34 4.84 29.57
CA ALA A 101 0.47 4.27 28.26
C ALA A 101 -0.44 4.99 27.26
N PRO A 102 0.06 5.36 26.08
CA PRO A 102 -0.76 6.05 25.09
C PRO A 102 -1.83 5.10 24.54
N THR A 103 -3.03 5.64 24.38
CA THR A 103 -4.06 4.96 23.59
C THR A 103 -3.93 5.36 22.12
N LYS A 104 -4.57 4.62 21.26
CA LYS A 104 -4.66 4.95 19.82
C LYS A 104 -5.18 6.38 19.62
N SER A 105 -6.25 6.73 20.31
CA SER A 105 -6.85 8.06 20.24
C SER A 105 -5.89 9.17 20.72
N ASP A 106 -5.05 8.89 21.71
CA ASP A 106 -4.09 9.88 22.22
C ASP A 106 -2.96 10.13 21.24
N VAL A 107 -2.45 9.06 20.60
CA VAL A 107 -1.43 9.17 19.55
C VAL A 107 -1.93 10.04 18.40
N LEU A 108 -3.17 9.80 17.94
CA LEU A 108 -3.78 10.58 16.87
C LEU A 108 -3.95 12.06 17.23
N LYS A 109 -4.34 12.37 18.46
CA LYS A 109 -4.51 13.75 18.93
C LYS A 109 -3.19 14.50 19.13
N SER A 110 -2.14 13.80 19.53
CA SER A 110 -0.83 14.41 19.80
C SER A 110 -0.01 14.71 18.56
N ASN A 111 -0.41 14.18 17.40
CA ASN A 111 0.23 14.48 16.12
C ASN A 111 -0.62 15.50 15.33
N PRO A 112 -0.29 16.81 15.36
CA PRO A 112 -1.08 17.82 14.66
C PRO A 112 -1.06 17.66 13.14
N ASP A 113 -0.05 17.01 12.59
CA ASP A 113 0.07 16.70 11.16
C ASP A 113 -0.59 15.37 10.79
N TYR A 114 -1.07 14.62 11.79
CA TYR A 114 -1.75 13.37 11.54
C TYR A 114 -3.10 13.62 10.87
N LYS A 115 -3.24 13.02 9.70
CA LYS A 115 -4.53 12.90 9.02
C LYS A 115 -4.86 11.42 8.95
N GLU A 116 -6.03 11.06 9.44
CA GLU A 116 -6.48 9.67 9.41
C GLU A 116 -6.43 9.10 8.00
N SER A 117 -6.62 9.96 7.00
CA SER A 117 -6.46 9.66 5.59
C SER A 117 -5.05 9.17 5.20
N GLU A 118 -4.02 9.60 5.89
CA GLU A 118 -2.63 9.19 5.58
C GLU A 118 -2.33 7.75 5.99
N TYR A 119 -3.11 7.24 6.95
CA TYR A 119 -2.99 5.87 7.45
C TYR A 119 -4.13 4.95 6.98
N SER A 120 -5.23 5.53 6.49
CA SER A 120 -6.39 4.79 6.01
C SER A 120 -6.40 4.59 4.48
N ASN A 121 -5.33 4.92 3.78
CA ASN A 121 -5.29 5.03 2.32
C ASN A 121 -6.30 6.05 1.76
N ASP A 122 -6.70 7.03 2.56
CA ASP A 122 -7.55 8.13 2.11
C ASP A 122 -6.73 9.13 1.31
N LEU A 123 -6.55 8.82 0.06
CA LEU A 123 -5.86 9.67 -0.89
C LEU A 123 -6.70 10.92 -1.18
N LYS A 124 -6.04 12.06 -1.34
CA LYS A 124 -6.70 13.28 -1.82
C LYS A 124 -7.27 13.03 -3.22
N ASP A 125 -8.37 13.72 -3.53
CA ASP A 125 -8.86 13.75 -4.91
C ASP A 125 -7.80 14.37 -5.82
N SER A 126 -7.70 13.83 -7.03
CA SER A 126 -6.83 14.39 -8.05
C SER A 126 -7.29 15.81 -8.43
N GLU A 127 -6.35 16.73 -8.52
CA GLU A 127 -6.58 18.08 -9.04
C GLU A 127 -6.30 18.18 -10.55
N LEU A 128 -5.62 17.17 -11.14
CA LEU A 128 -5.25 17.17 -12.55
C LEU A 128 -6.40 16.76 -13.48
N TRP A 129 -7.37 15.99 -12.97
CA TRP A 129 -8.37 15.32 -13.79
C TRP A 129 -9.77 15.68 -13.34
N ALA A 130 -10.63 16.00 -14.30
CA ALA A 130 -12.06 16.22 -14.03
C ALA A 130 -12.73 14.92 -13.56
N ASN A 131 -13.64 15.02 -12.59
CA ASN A 131 -14.42 13.88 -12.15
C ASN A 131 -15.36 13.38 -13.25
N ALA A 132 -15.60 12.07 -13.27
CA ALA A 132 -16.61 11.45 -14.14
C ALA A 132 -17.76 10.92 -13.25
N GLY A 133 -18.72 11.79 -12.95
CA GLY A 133 -19.77 11.51 -11.98
C GLY A 133 -19.18 11.28 -10.58
N ILE A 134 -19.39 10.09 -10.02
CA ILE A 134 -18.84 9.68 -8.73
C ILE A 134 -17.37 9.22 -8.80
N PHE A 135 -16.87 9.01 -10.02
CA PHE A 135 -15.50 8.52 -10.22
C PHE A 135 -14.51 9.67 -10.25
N LYS A 136 -13.35 9.44 -9.65
CA LYS A 136 -12.21 10.35 -9.61
C LYS A 136 -11.12 9.85 -10.56
N GLY A 137 -10.41 10.76 -11.22
CA GLY A 137 -9.28 10.38 -12.08
C GLY A 137 -7.96 10.38 -11.34
N THR A 138 -7.09 9.43 -11.65
CA THR A 138 -5.70 9.43 -11.16
C THR A 138 -4.74 8.72 -12.09
N VAL A 139 -3.47 9.11 -11.98
CA VAL A 139 -2.32 8.44 -12.61
C VAL A 139 -1.25 8.26 -11.54
N PHE A 140 -0.76 7.04 -11.37
CA PHE A 140 0.20 6.76 -10.31
C PHE A 140 1.18 5.63 -10.65
N GLY A 141 2.21 5.52 -9.82
CA GLY A 141 3.22 4.48 -9.93
C GLY A 141 4.37 4.86 -10.86
N ASN A 142 5.00 3.89 -11.48
CA ASN A 142 6.11 4.13 -12.41
C ASN A 142 5.59 4.62 -13.76
N VAL A 143 5.37 5.91 -13.87
CA VAL A 143 4.76 6.58 -15.03
C VAL A 143 5.72 7.48 -15.80
N GLY A 144 7.00 7.47 -15.44
CA GLY A 144 8.04 8.17 -16.18
C GLY A 144 8.32 9.62 -15.77
N GLY A 145 7.91 10.00 -14.55
CA GLY A 145 8.15 11.32 -13.94
C GLY A 145 6.86 12.12 -13.78
N ASN A 146 6.72 12.79 -12.63
CA ASN A 146 5.52 13.57 -12.30
C ASN A 146 5.30 14.74 -13.26
N ASP A 147 6.41 15.37 -13.70
CA ASP A 147 6.41 16.46 -14.67
C ASP A 147 5.89 16.06 -16.05
N LYS A 148 5.81 14.75 -16.32
CA LYS A 148 5.38 14.19 -17.63
C LYS A 148 4.01 13.53 -17.59
N ILE A 149 3.38 13.44 -16.43
CA ILE A 149 2.08 12.77 -16.27
C ILE A 149 1.07 13.37 -17.24
N ALA A 150 0.85 14.68 -17.21
CA ALA A 150 -0.12 15.36 -18.06
C ALA A 150 0.19 15.27 -19.58
N SER A 151 1.45 15.06 -19.96
CA SER A 151 1.84 14.92 -21.38
C SER A 151 1.69 13.49 -21.91
N LYS A 152 1.72 12.49 -21.04
CA LYS A 152 1.68 11.08 -21.41
C LYS A 152 0.33 10.42 -21.16
N PHE A 153 -0.47 10.98 -20.30
CA PHE A 153 -1.77 10.45 -19.91
C PHE A 153 -2.83 11.51 -20.12
N LYS A 154 -4.01 11.08 -20.52
CA LYS A 154 -5.19 11.93 -20.65
C LYS A 154 -6.39 11.18 -20.12
N LEU A 155 -7.03 11.75 -19.12
CA LEU A 155 -8.25 11.24 -18.53
C LEU A 155 -9.33 12.31 -18.72
N GLU A 156 -10.41 11.96 -19.38
CA GLU A 156 -11.48 12.88 -19.73
C GLU A 156 -12.84 12.31 -19.33
N SER A 157 -13.66 13.13 -18.70
CA SER A 157 -15.09 12.90 -18.57
C SER A 157 -15.80 13.55 -19.76
N LEU A 158 -16.63 12.79 -20.45
CA LEU A 158 -17.37 13.24 -21.61
C LEU A 158 -18.82 13.57 -21.24
N ASP A 159 -19.45 14.47 -21.98
CA ASP A 159 -20.79 14.99 -21.67
C ASP A 159 -21.89 13.91 -21.64
N ASN A 160 -21.67 12.78 -22.26
CA ASN A 160 -22.60 11.64 -22.30
C ASN A 160 -22.41 10.64 -21.16
N GLY A 161 -21.59 10.98 -20.15
CA GLY A 161 -21.26 10.09 -19.02
C GLY A 161 -20.20 9.02 -19.34
N ASN A 162 -19.64 9.03 -20.53
CA ASN A 162 -18.51 8.20 -20.88
C ASN A 162 -17.20 8.80 -20.35
N ILE A 163 -16.18 7.97 -20.27
CA ILE A 163 -14.81 8.39 -19.96
C ILE A 163 -13.90 8.05 -21.13
N ASN A 164 -12.87 8.86 -21.32
CA ASN A 164 -11.81 8.58 -22.26
C ASN A 164 -10.48 8.53 -21.49
N ILE A 165 -9.72 7.45 -21.68
CA ILE A 165 -8.39 7.28 -21.12
C ILE A 165 -7.41 7.03 -22.27
N ALA A 166 -6.44 7.91 -22.42
CA ALA A 166 -5.37 7.75 -23.40
C ALA A 166 -4.01 7.72 -22.69
N VAL A 167 -3.16 6.79 -23.12
CA VAL A 167 -1.80 6.60 -22.60
C VAL A 167 -0.81 6.58 -23.74
N ASN A 168 0.19 7.44 -23.68
CA ASN A 168 1.21 7.56 -24.74
C ASN A 168 2.54 6.99 -24.28
N GLY A 169 2.75 5.69 -24.54
CA GLY A 169 4.02 5.01 -24.31
C GLY A 169 4.49 5.02 -22.85
N ALA A 170 3.58 4.91 -21.91
CA ALA A 170 3.86 4.92 -20.48
C ALA A 170 3.00 3.90 -19.73
N GLY A 171 3.32 3.69 -18.46
CA GLY A 171 2.60 2.76 -17.60
C GLY A 171 3.25 1.39 -17.50
N LYS A 172 2.87 0.65 -16.48
CA LYS A 172 3.31 -0.72 -16.16
C LYS A 172 2.24 -1.45 -15.37
N ILE A 173 2.06 -2.73 -15.61
CA ILE A 173 1.07 -3.56 -14.91
C ILE A 173 1.61 -4.93 -14.48
N ALA A 174 2.52 -5.50 -15.26
CA ALA A 174 3.09 -6.84 -15.03
C ALA A 174 4.58 -6.76 -14.69
N SER A 175 4.98 -5.76 -13.94
CA SER A 175 6.37 -5.49 -13.55
C SER A 175 6.53 -5.51 -12.04
N THR A 176 7.72 -5.17 -11.56
CA THR A 176 8.04 -4.97 -10.14
C THR A 176 7.50 -3.67 -9.57
N ALA A 177 6.90 -2.82 -10.40
CA ALA A 177 6.20 -1.61 -9.99
C ALA A 177 5.01 -1.38 -10.92
N ASP A 178 3.93 -0.84 -10.38
CA ASP A 178 2.76 -0.41 -11.14
C ASP A 178 3.00 0.96 -11.78
N GLY A 179 2.31 1.23 -12.87
CA GLY A 179 2.19 2.53 -13.51
C GLY A 179 0.85 2.57 -14.23
N ILE A 180 -0.16 3.18 -13.59
CA ILE A 180 -1.57 3.02 -13.94
C ILE A 180 -2.24 4.37 -14.08
N ALA A 181 -3.10 4.50 -15.10
CA ALA A 181 -4.07 5.59 -15.26
C ALA A 181 -5.47 5.02 -15.10
N MET A 182 -6.29 5.60 -14.25
CA MET A 182 -7.63 5.08 -13.99
C MET A 182 -8.60 6.14 -13.49
N TYR A 183 -9.88 5.91 -13.75
CA TYR A 183 -10.98 6.45 -12.96
C TYR A 183 -11.36 5.45 -11.87
N TYR A 184 -11.55 5.91 -10.66
CA TYR A 184 -11.79 5.05 -9.51
C TYR A 184 -12.96 5.52 -8.64
N TYR A 185 -13.53 4.57 -7.93
CA TYR A 185 -14.46 4.79 -6.84
C TYR A 185 -14.07 3.87 -5.68
N ARG A 186 -14.18 4.36 -4.45
CA ARG A 186 -13.84 3.59 -3.26
C ARG A 186 -15.05 2.86 -2.73
N VAL A 187 -14.86 1.60 -2.42
CA VAL A 187 -15.83 0.78 -1.69
C VAL A 187 -15.27 0.44 -0.32
N PRO A 188 -16.10 0.30 0.71
CA PRO A 188 -15.62 -0.15 2.02
C PRO A 188 -14.91 -1.50 1.91
N ALA A 189 -13.86 -1.70 2.71
CA ALA A 189 -13.17 -2.98 2.78
C ALA A 189 -14.16 -4.11 3.10
N ASN A 190 -13.93 -5.27 2.48
CA ASN A 190 -14.79 -6.46 2.61
C ASN A 190 -16.24 -6.28 2.12
N SER A 191 -16.52 -5.28 1.28
CA SER A 191 -17.82 -5.15 0.64
C SER A 191 -17.95 -6.08 -0.57
N ASN A 192 -19.13 -6.63 -0.75
CA ASN A 192 -19.50 -7.23 -2.03
C ASN A 192 -19.92 -6.11 -2.99
N PHE A 193 -19.45 -6.19 -4.22
CA PHE A 193 -19.79 -5.22 -5.27
C PHE A 193 -19.79 -5.88 -6.65
N THR A 194 -20.44 -5.21 -7.57
CA THR A 194 -20.34 -5.51 -9.01
C THR A 194 -20.03 -4.22 -9.75
N ILE A 195 -19.01 -4.26 -10.59
CA ILE A 195 -18.70 -3.19 -11.52
C ILE A 195 -18.72 -3.72 -12.94
N THR A 196 -19.38 -2.98 -13.83
CA THR A 196 -19.47 -3.31 -15.26
C THR A 196 -19.07 -2.11 -16.09
N ALA A 197 -18.47 -2.36 -17.24
CA ALA A 197 -18.20 -1.33 -18.25
C ALA A 197 -18.22 -1.91 -19.66
N LYS A 198 -18.35 -1.01 -20.62
CA LYS A 198 -18.03 -1.29 -22.03
C LYS A 198 -16.81 -0.45 -22.40
N ALA A 199 -15.78 -1.09 -22.88
CA ALA A 199 -14.55 -0.44 -23.32
C ALA A 199 -14.40 -0.51 -24.82
N THR A 200 -14.43 0.64 -25.48
CA THR A 200 -14.12 0.74 -26.91
C THR A 200 -12.66 1.11 -27.07
N VAL A 201 -11.91 0.31 -27.81
CA VAL A 201 -10.51 0.54 -28.12
C VAL A 201 -10.41 1.47 -29.32
N ASN A 202 -10.15 2.75 -29.10
CA ASN A 202 -10.03 3.69 -30.21
C ASN A 202 -8.78 3.45 -31.06
N SER A 203 -7.64 3.24 -30.40
CA SER A 203 -6.37 2.94 -31.05
C SER A 203 -5.38 2.29 -30.07
N PHE A 204 -4.43 1.53 -30.58
CA PHE A 204 -3.27 1.07 -29.83
C PHE A 204 -2.12 0.70 -30.77
N THR A 205 -0.91 0.68 -30.24
CA THR A 205 0.27 0.24 -31.00
C THR A 205 0.44 -1.27 -30.90
N SER A 206 0.37 -1.96 -32.01
CA SER A 206 0.26 -3.43 -32.06
C SER A 206 1.49 -4.19 -31.50
N ASN A 207 2.65 -3.55 -31.47
CA ASN A 207 3.90 -4.18 -31.04
C ASN A 207 4.16 -4.06 -29.55
N ASP A 208 3.39 -3.26 -28.83
CA ASP A 208 3.62 -2.93 -27.43
C ASP A 208 2.82 -3.78 -26.48
N GLN A 209 3.19 -3.67 -25.23
CA GLN A 209 2.37 -4.16 -24.12
C GLN A 209 1.12 -3.30 -24.03
N VAL A 210 -0.03 -3.94 -23.91
CA VAL A 210 -1.32 -3.26 -23.81
C VAL A 210 -2.13 -3.91 -22.69
N SER A 211 -2.67 -3.07 -21.84
CA SER A 211 -3.66 -3.48 -20.84
C SER A 211 -4.67 -2.35 -20.64
N PHE A 212 -5.93 -2.72 -20.59
CA PHE A 212 -7.04 -1.83 -20.24
C PHE A 212 -8.15 -2.65 -19.59
N GLY A 213 -9.06 -2.01 -18.90
CA GLY A 213 -10.22 -2.70 -18.35
C GLY A 213 -10.65 -2.20 -16.98
N LEU A 214 -11.32 -3.06 -16.25
CA LEU A 214 -11.69 -2.83 -14.86
C LEU A 214 -10.62 -3.40 -13.92
N MET A 215 -10.48 -2.79 -12.76
CA MET A 215 -9.56 -3.25 -11.72
C MET A 215 -10.18 -3.02 -10.34
N ALA A 216 -10.11 -4.04 -9.49
CA ALA A 216 -10.29 -3.89 -8.05
C ALA A 216 -8.92 -4.05 -7.38
N ARG A 217 -8.53 -3.09 -6.55
CA ARG A 217 -7.22 -3.09 -5.91
C ARG A 217 -7.27 -2.49 -4.51
N ASP A 218 -6.29 -2.85 -3.72
CA ASP A 218 -6.17 -2.42 -2.33
C ASP A 218 -5.54 -1.04 -2.17
N ASP A 219 -4.59 -0.68 -3.04
CA ASP A 219 -3.84 0.57 -2.96
C ASP A 219 -4.01 1.46 -4.18
N MET A 220 -4.07 2.76 -3.91
CA MET A 220 -4.07 3.80 -4.94
C MET A 220 -3.27 5.01 -4.49
N TYR A 221 -2.75 5.72 -5.49
CA TYR A 221 -2.04 6.98 -5.29
C TYR A 221 -2.60 8.04 -6.24
N ILE A 222 -2.35 9.31 -5.97
CA ILE A 222 -2.87 10.40 -6.80
C ILE A 222 -1.72 11.13 -7.46
N ASP A 223 -1.75 11.17 -8.82
CA ASP A 223 -0.86 11.94 -9.69
C ASP A 223 0.62 11.86 -9.25
N GLN A 224 1.06 10.65 -8.96
CA GLN A 224 2.32 10.43 -8.27
C GLN A 224 3.21 9.43 -9.00
N ASN A 225 4.43 9.83 -9.34
CA ASN A 225 5.44 8.91 -9.84
C ASN A 225 6.16 8.25 -8.66
N ASN A 226 5.97 6.94 -8.51
CA ASN A 226 6.61 6.15 -7.46
C ASN A 226 7.03 4.79 -8.03
N ASN A 227 8.33 4.57 -8.12
CA ASN A 227 8.89 3.33 -8.66
C ASN A 227 8.69 2.10 -7.76
N ASN A 228 8.26 2.29 -6.52
CA ASN A 228 8.04 1.22 -5.55
C ASN A 228 6.55 0.87 -5.38
N THR A 229 5.66 1.46 -6.18
CA THR A 229 4.24 1.17 -6.13
C THR A 229 3.97 -0.24 -6.64
N LEU A 230 3.44 -1.09 -5.79
CA LEU A 230 3.13 -2.48 -6.10
C LEU A 230 1.96 -2.95 -5.21
N GLY A 231 0.73 -2.75 -5.67
CA GLY A 231 -0.48 -3.18 -4.99
C GLY A 231 -0.98 -4.54 -5.45
N ASP A 232 -1.77 -5.22 -4.61
CA ASP A 232 -2.53 -6.39 -4.99
C ASP A 232 -3.81 -5.97 -5.73
N TYR A 233 -4.23 -6.74 -6.71
CA TYR A 233 -5.40 -6.42 -7.51
C TYR A 233 -5.97 -7.61 -8.26
N VAL A 234 -7.22 -7.45 -8.68
CA VAL A 234 -7.89 -8.27 -9.68
C VAL A 234 -8.28 -7.39 -10.86
N ALA A 235 -8.03 -7.83 -12.07
CA ALA A 235 -8.31 -7.09 -13.29
C ALA A 235 -9.14 -7.91 -14.28
N ALA A 236 -10.19 -7.31 -14.80
CA ALA A 236 -10.97 -7.81 -15.92
C ALA A 236 -10.64 -6.98 -17.16
N GLY A 237 -9.96 -7.59 -18.11
CA GLY A 237 -9.49 -6.97 -19.32
C GLY A 237 -8.25 -7.67 -19.87
N PRO A 238 -7.83 -7.32 -21.08
CA PRO A 238 -6.70 -7.99 -21.71
C PRO A 238 -5.37 -7.51 -21.09
N LEU A 239 -4.45 -8.45 -20.97
CA LEU A 239 -3.05 -8.17 -20.72
C LEU A 239 -2.21 -8.79 -21.86
N LYS A 240 -1.77 -7.94 -22.76
CA LYS A 240 -0.84 -8.31 -23.82
C LYS A 240 0.59 -7.99 -23.39
N LEU A 241 1.42 -8.99 -23.29
CA LEU A 241 2.85 -8.84 -22.97
C LEU A 241 3.68 -8.88 -24.25
N THR A 242 4.72 -8.06 -24.31
CA THR A 242 5.65 -8.04 -25.45
C THR A 242 6.23 -9.43 -25.70
N LYS A 243 6.30 -9.84 -26.97
CA LYS A 243 6.87 -11.12 -27.42
C LYS A 243 6.16 -12.39 -26.94
N LYS A 244 5.09 -12.27 -26.19
CA LYS A 244 4.21 -13.41 -25.86
C LYS A 244 2.96 -13.27 -26.70
N GLY A 245 2.78 -14.17 -27.66
CA GLY A 245 1.63 -14.17 -28.57
C GLY A 245 0.27 -14.40 -27.91
N SER A 246 0.24 -14.63 -26.60
CA SER A 246 -0.99 -14.82 -25.85
C SER A 246 -1.40 -13.55 -25.12
N VAL A 247 -2.68 -13.26 -25.14
CA VAL A 247 -3.33 -12.20 -24.36
C VAL A 247 -4.10 -12.87 -23.23
N TRP A 248 -3.91 -12.38 -22.01
CA TRP A 248 -4.70 -12.85 -20.87
C TRP A 248 -6.02 -12.07 -20.80
N ASN A 249 -7.10 -12.73 -20.43
CA ASN A 249 -8.42 -12.10 -20.29
C ASN A 249 -8.62 -11.41 -18.94
N CYS A 250 -8.28 -12.15 -17.91
CA CYS A 250 -8.37 -11.72 -16.52
C CYS A 250 -7.08 -12.11 -15.84
N PHE A 251 -6.65 -11.32 -14.91
CA PHE A 251 -5.42 -11.57 -14.19
C PHE A 251 -5.47 -10.93 -12.80
N ALA A 252 -4.66 -11.42 -11.91
CA ALA A 252 -4.57 -10.91 -10.56
C ALA A 252 -3.11 -10.81 -10.14
N ARG A 253 -2.83 -9.93 -9.21
CA ARG A 253 -1.59 -9.94 -8.44
C ARG A 253 -1.95 -10.18 -6.99
N LYS A 254 -1.27 -11.14 -6.37
CA LYS A 254 -1.34 -11.41 -4.94
C LYS A 254 0.07 -11.60 -4.41
N SER A 255 0.41 -10.86 -3.38
CA SER A 255 1.74 -10.89 -2.74
C SER A 255 2.89 -10.79 -3.75
N GLY A 256 2.74 -9.89 -4.76
CA GLY A 256 3.71 -9.65 -5.82
C GLY A 256 3.74 -10.68 -6.94
N ALA A 257 3.02 -11.79 -6.81
CA ALA A 257 2.91 -12.80 -7.85
C ALA A 257 1.75 -12.50 -8.79
N LEU A 258 2.04 -12.45 -10.09
CA LEU A 258 1.04 -12.29 -11.13
C LEU A 258 0.44 -13.65 -11.49
N THR A 259 -0.88 -13.74 -11.42
CA THR A 259 -1.64 -14.95 -11.78
C THR A 259 -2.54 -14.65 -12.96
N GLN A 260 -2.55 -15.53 -13.92
CA GLN A 260 -3.44 -15.50 -15.08
C GLN A 260 -4.75 -16.21 -14.74
N GLY A 261 -5.87 -15.55 -14.99
CA GLY A 261 -7.20 -16.14 -14.84
C GLY A 261 -7.66 -16.94 -16.06
N GLY A 262 -7.22 -16.54 -17.27
CA GLY A 262 -7.57 -17.22 -18.51
C GLY A 262 -6.75 -16.71 -19.69
N THR A 263 -6.76 -17.44 -20.80
CA THR A 263 -6.12 -17.00 -22.04
C THR A 263 -7.18 -16.50 -23.00
N CYS A 264 -7.05 -15.27 -23.49
CA CYS A 264 -7.89 -14.74 -24.55
C CYS A 264 -7.45 -15.28 -25.91
N THR A 265 -8.39 -15.84 -26.62
CA THR A 265 -8.16 -16.27 -28.00
C THR A 265 -8.39 -15.15 -29.01
N ASN A 266 -9.00 -14.05 -28.58
CA ASN A 266 -9.33 -12.93 -29.44
C ASN A 266 -8.22 -11.87 -29.41
N GLU A 267 -7.80 -11.43 -30.58
CA GLU A 267 -6.92 -10.27 -30.67
C GLU A 267 -7.67 -8.99 -30.26
N ILE A 268 -6.95 -8.12 -29.56
CA ILE A 268 -7.45 -6.77 -29.32
C ILE A 268 -7.45 -6.01 -30.64
N LYS A 269 -8.57 -5.40 -31.01
CA LYS A 269 -8.70 -4.65 -32.27
C LYS A 269 -9.16 -3.23 -32.01
N ALA A 270 -8.58 -2.28 -32.71
CA ALA A 270 -9.06 -0.92 -32.73
C ALA A 270 -10.47 -0.85 -33.35
N GLY A 271 -11.32 -0.04 -32.78
CA GLY A 271 -12.74 0.10 -33.18
C GLY A 271 -13.67 -0.91 -32.50
N GLU A 272 -13.18 -1.96 -31.86
CA GLU A 272 -14.03 -2.93 -31.18
C GLU A 272 -14.36 -2.52 -29.75
N THR A 273 -15.53 -2.97 -29.28
CA THR A 273 -16.05 -2.75 -27.93
C THR A 273 -16.15 -4.06 -27.18
N TYR A 274 -15.61 -4.07 -25.97
CA TYR A 274 -15.54 -5.23 -25.10
C TYR A 274 -16.40 -5.02 -23.85
N ASN A 275 -17.14 -6.03 -23.43
CA ASN A 275 -17.85 -6.04 -22.16
C ASN A 275 -16.87 -6.46 -21.04
N LEU A 276 -16.96 -5.78 -19.92
CA LEU A 276 -16.11 -5.96 -18.76
C LEU A 276 -16.97 -6.09 -17.51
N LYS A 277 -16.63 -7.02 -16.63
CA LYS A 277 -17.28 -7.17 -15.32
C LYS A 277 -16.27 -7.66 -14.28
N ILE A 278 -16.34 -7.10 -13.10
CA ILE A 278 -15.79 -7.68 -11.87
C ILE A 278 -16.94 -7.80 -10.88
N GLU A 279 -17.11 -8.96 -10.31
CA GLU A 279 -18.04 -9.27 -9.24
C GLU A 279 -17.27 -9.81 -8.04
N SER A 280 -17.44 -9.17 -6.89
CA SER A 280 -16.86 -9.58 -5.63
C SER A 280 -17.94 -10.20 -4.76
N ASN A 281 -17.63 -11.35 -4.17
CA ASN A 281 -18.49 -12.05 -3.22
C ASN A 281 -17.64 -12.65 -2.08
N THR A 282 -18.27 -13.43 -1.20
CA THR A 282 -17.58 -14.07 -0.06
C THR A 282 -16.51 -15.08 -0.46
N ASP A 283 -16.58 -15.62 -1.67
CA ASP A 283 -15.67 -16.66 -2.17
C ASP A 283 -14.50 -16.09 -2.97
N GLY A 284 -14.57 -14.78 -3.33
CA GLY A 284 -13.53 -14.09 -4.08
C GLY A 284 -14.07 -13.19 -5.19
N TYR A 285 -13.43 -13.23 -6.36
CA TYR A 285 -13.74 -12.38 -7.49
C TYR A 285 -14.04 -13.22 -8.74
N ALA A 286 -15.12 -12.87 -9.44
CA ALA A 286 -15.39 -13.35 -10.78
C ALA A 286 -15.16 -12.20 -11.78
N CYS A 287 -14.41 -12.47 -12.85
CA CYS A 287 -14.05 -11.49 -13.86
C CYS A 287 -14.52 -11.94 -15.25
N THR A 288 -15.02 -10.99 -16.03
CA THR A 288 -15.44 -11.21 -17.42
C THR A 288 -14.77 -10.20 -18.35
N PHE A 289 -14.28 -10.67 -19.47
CA PHE A 289 -13.80 -9.88 -20.59
C PHE A 289 -14.39 -10.38 -21.91
N GLY A 290 -15.07 -9.52 -22.62
CA GLY A 290 -15.81 -9.92 -23.84
C GLY A 290 -17.07 -10.71 -23.50
N ASN A 291 -17.21 -11.90 -24.07
CA ASN A 291 -18.33 -12.82 -23.82
C ASN A 291 -17.90 -14.00 -22.94
N GLU A 292 -16.67 -14.04 -22.48
CA GLU A 292 -16.09 -15.14 -21.69
C GLU A 292 -16.06 -14.74 -20.22
N GLU A 293 -16.65 -15.57 -19.38
CA GLU A 293 -16.53 -15.46 -17.93
C GLU A 293 -15.31 -16.28 -17.50
N THR A 294 -14.35 -15.63 -16.87
CA THR A 294 -13.17 -16.29 -16.28
C THR A 294 -12.96 -15.75 -14.88
N ILE A 295 -12.75 -16.65 -13.99
CA ILE A 295 -12.64 -16.61 -12.52
C ILE A 295 -12.13 -15.33 -11.90
#